data_3b826b871edeafa2cc8e3adeb5fb25c8
#
_entry.id   3b826b871edeafa2cc8e3adeb5fb25c8
#
_cell.length_a   1.000
_cell.length_b   1.000
_cell.length_c   1.000
_cell.angle_alpha   90.00
_cell.angle_beta   90.00
_cell.angle_gamma   90.00
#
_symmetry.space_group_name_H-M   'P 1'
#
loop_
_entity.id
_entity.type
_entity.pdbx_description
1 polymer ?
#
loop_
_entity_poly.entity_id
_entity_poly.type
_entity_poly.pdbx_seq_one_letter_code
_entity_poly.pdbx_strand_id
1 'polypeptide(L)'
;SQVTLAFRAENILRGFDEDIRQGLRVELQHAGIDILAANLPQSIEKRADGLAVVFANGEMRVVDQILLATGRRPHTIGLGLEKAGVEMDSVGAIKVDAHSRTNVASIFAVGDVTNRVNLTPVAIREGHAFADTQFGGKDVVVTHTDIPTAVFTTPEIGTVGMSETQAREMFDVVDIYKTSFRPMKATLSGRTEKVLMKIVVDGKTDRVLGVHILGHEAGEMAQLLGIAVKLRANKADFDATFAVHPTAAEELVTLRTRTERHERPL
;
A
#
# COMPACT_ATOMS: atom_id res chain seq x y z
N SER A 1 -26.38 -4.34 1.04
CA SER A 1 -25.92 -5.31 2.06
C SER A 1 -25.38 -4.54 3.27
N GLN A 2 -25.63 -5.05 4.48
CA GLN A 2 -24.91 -4.62 5.67
C GLN A 2 -23.58 -5.36 5.71
N VAL A 3 -22.49 -4.60 5.86
CA VAL A 3 -21.13 -5.15 5.83
C VAL A 3 -20.44 -4.87 7.17
N THR A 4 -19.84 -5.92 7.73
CA THR A 4 -18.96 -5.82 8.90
C THR A 4 -17.54 -6.20 8.48
N LEU A 5 -16.57 -5.37 8.78
CA LEU A 5 -15.16 -5.62 8.55
C LEU A 5 -14.46 -5.88 9.89
N ALA A 6 -14.04 -7.13 10.12
CA ALA A 6 -13.33 -7.52 11.34
C ALA A 6 -11.85 -7.80 11.04
N PHE A 7 -10.94 -7.29 11.88
CA PHE A 7 -9.50 -7.48 11.71
C PHE A 7 -8.73 -7.44 13.03
N ARG A 8 -7.53 -8.02 13.02
CA ARG A 8 -6.70 -8.24 14.21
C ARG A 8 -6.07 -6.98 14.77
N ALA A 9 -5.66 -6.05 13.90
CA ALA A 9 -4.93 -4.85 14.30
C ALA A 9 -5.90 -3.74 14.78
N GLU A 10 -5.34 -2.67 15.32
CA GLU A 10 -6.11 -1.48 15.69
C GLU A 10 -6.62 -0.71 14.48
N ASN A 11 -5.92 -0.82 13.33
CA ASN A 11 -6.28 -0.16 12.09
C ASN A 11 -6.02 -1.07 10.87
N ILE A 12 -6.73 -0.79 9.77
CA ILE A 12 -6.60 -1.47 8.48
C ILE A 12 -5.27 -1.13 7.79
N LEU A 13 -4.91 -1.87 6.73
CA LEU A 13 -3.83 -1.58 5.79
C LEU A 13 -2.46 -1.33 6.46
N ARG A 14 -1.98 -2.29 7.23
CA ARG A 14 -0.64 -2.23 7.82
C ARG A 14 0.43 -1.95 6.76
N GLY A 15 1.34 -1.02 7.05
CA GLY A 15 2.45 -0.61 6.17
C GLY A 15 2.15 0.60 5.29
N PHE A 16 0.89 1.04 5.22
CA PHE A 16 0.52 2.32 4.59
C PHE A 16 0.67 3.49 5.57
N ASP A 17 0.69 4.70 5.03
CA ASP A 17 0.76 5.92 5.85
C ASP A 17 -0.45 6.03 6.80
N GLU A 18 -0.21 6.46 8.04
CA GLU A 18 -1.23 6.41 9.09
C GLU A 18 -2.39 7.37 8.83
N ASP A 19 -2.13 8.57 8.28
CA ASP A 19 -3.22 9.51 7.94
C ASP A 19 -4.16 8.90 6.87
N ILE A 20 -3.59 8.19 5.90
CA ILE A 20 -4.36 7.51 4.85
C ILE A 20 -5.19 6.36 5.43
N ARG A 21 -4.61 5.56 6.33
CA ARG A 21 -5.30 4.46 7.02
C ARG A 21 -6.48 4.97 7.84
N GLN A 22 -6.27 6.03 8.61
CA GLN A 22 -7.32 6.67 9.41
C GLN A 22 -8.38 7.30 8.52
N GLY A 23 -7.98 8.02 7.48
CA GLY A 23 -8.90 8.61 6.52
C GLY A 23 -9.80 7.57 5.86
N LEU A 24 -9.22 6.46 5.38
CA LEU A 24 -10.02 5.38 4.79
C LEU A 24 -10.99 4.76 5.80
N ARG A 25 -10.54 4.51 7.04
CA ARG A 25 -11.42 3.98 8.08
C ARG A 25 -12.66 4.86 8.29
N VAL A 26 -12.47 6.18 8.36
CA VAL A 26 -13.56 7.14 8.50
C VAL A 26 -14.51 7.08 7.29
N GLU A 27 -13.98 7.05 6.08
CA GLU A 27 -14.81 7.00 4.87
C GLU A 27 -15.59 5.68 4.76
N LEU A 28 -14.99 4.54 5.14
CA LEU A 28 -15.69 3.25 5.20
C LEU A 28 -16.86 3.27 6.22
N GLN A 29 -16.65 3.88 7.39
CA GLN A 29 -17.71 4.05 8.39
C GLN A 29 -18.82 4.98 7.87
N HIS A 30 -18.50 6.07 7.21
CA HIS A 30 -19.47 6.95 6.55
C HIS A 30 -20.27 6.22 5.44
N ALA A 31 -19.64 5.27 4.76
CA ALA A 31 -20.31 4.40 3.79
C ALA A 31 -21.18 3.31 4.43
N GLY A 32 -21.27 3.25 5.76
CA GLY A 32 -22.12 2.31 6.50
C GLY A 32 -21.46 0.94 6.76
N ILE A 33 -20.13 0.82 6.60
CA ILE A 33 -19.40 -0.40 6.96
C ILE A 33 -19.12 -0.36 8.47
N ASP A 34 -19.59 -1.40 9.18
CA ASP A 34 -19.29 -1.57 10.60
C ASP A 34 -17.89 -2.15 10.78
N ILE A 35 -17.07 -1.51 11.61
CA ILE A 35 -15.66 -1.85 11.79
C ILE A 35 -15.41 -2.43 13.17
N LEU A 36 -15.00 -3.71 13.21
CA LEU A 36 -14.57 -4.41 14.41
C LEU A 36 -13.04 -4.53 14.44
N ALA A 37 -12.38 -3.49 14.92
CA ALA A 37 -10.93 -3.48 15.12
C ALA A 37 -10.52 -4.35 16.32
N ALA A 38 -9.28 -4.88 16.28
CA ALA A 38 -8.69 -5.72 17.32
C ALA A 38 -9.57 -6.91 17.74
N ASN A 39 -10.44 -7.38 16.83
CA ASN A 39 -11.43 -8.40 17.12
C ASN A 39 -11.47 -9.45 16.00
N LEU A 40 -11.20 -10.70 16.34
CA LEU A 40 -11.15 -11.81 15.39
C LEU A 40 -12.27 -12.80 15.66
N PRO A 41 -12.82 -13.42 14.60
CA PRO A 41 -13.68 -14.58 14.75
C PRO A 41 -12.96 -15.72 15.49
N GLN A 42 -13.59 -16.27 16.51
CA GLN A 42 -13.14 -17.47 17.24
C GLN A 42 -13.80 -18.73 16.71
N SER A 43 -15.09 -18.65 16.37
CA SER A 43 -15.83 -19.77 15.78
C SER A 43 -16.86 -19.29 14.77
N ILE A 44 -17.16 -20.16 13.82
CA ILE A 44 -18.23 -19.99 12.82
C ILE A 44 -19.08 -21.26 12.85
N GLU A 45 -20.37 -21.12 13.06
CA GLU A 45 -21.33 -22.22 13.10
C GLU A 45 -22.44 -21.97 12.08
N LYS A 46 -22.75 -22.97 11.28
CA LYS A 46 -23.91 -22.93 10.37
C LYS A 46 -25.19 -23.23 11.15
N ARG A 47 -26.15 -22.30 11.09
CA ARG A 47 -27.48 -22.41 11.72
C ARG A 47 -28.59 -22.34 10.68
N ALA A 48 -29.82 -22.53 11.13
CA ALA A 48 -30.98 -22.42 10.26
C ALA A 48 -31.22 -20.98 9.77
N ASP A 49 -30.82 -19.99 10.56
CA ASP A 49 -30.97 -18.56 10.33
C ASP A 49 -29.73 -17.88 9.71
N GLY A 50 -28.66 -18.63 9.41
CA GLY A 50 -27.45 -18.09 8.79
C GLY A 50 -26.15 -18.66 9.34
N LEU A 51 -25.08 -17.88 9.24
CA LEU A 51 -23.77 -18.21 9.78
C LEU A 51 -23.54 -17.41 11.08
N ALA A 52 -23.54 -18.10 12.21
CA ALA A 52 -23.26 -17.49 13.50
C ALA A 52 -21.74 -17.39 13.70
N VAL A 53 -21.27 -16.16 13.88
CA VAL A 53 -19.85 -15.83 14.13
C VAL A 53 -19.71 -15.37 15.56
N VAL A 54 -18.86 -16.03 16.33
CA VAL A 54 -18.49 -15.59 17.69
C VAL A 54 -17.13 -14.94 17.63
N PHE A 55 -17.00 -13.75 18.15
CA PHE A 55 -15.78 -12.95 18.18
C PHE A 55 -15.02 -13.07 19.51
N ALA A 56 -13.75 -12.67 19.52
CA ALA A 56 -12.88 -12.75 20.71
C ALA A 56 -13.40 -11.96 21.92
N ASN A 57 -14.17 -10.89 21.70
CA ASN A 57 -14.82 -10.11 22.77
C ASN A 57 -16.11 -10.75 23.30
N GLY A 58 -16.50 -11.93 22.81
CA GLY A 58 -17.74 -12.63 23.18
C GLY A 58 -18.98 -12.19 22.40
N GLU A 59 -18.89 -11.18 21.55
CA GLU A 59 -20.00 -10.77 20.67
C GLU A 59 -20.32 -11.89 19.65
N MET A 60 -21.59 -12.11 19.39
CA MET A 60 -22.06 -13.04 18.37
C MET A 60 -22.89 -12.28 17.32
N ARG A 61 -22.62 -12.55 16.05
CA ARG A 61 -23.40 -12.04 14.91
C ARG A 61 -23.84 -13.18 14.02
N VAL A 62 -25.07 -13.10 13.52
CA VAL A 62 -25.57 -14.00 12.48
C VAL A 62 -25.53 -13.25 11.15
N VAL A 63 -24.90 -13.84 10.16
CA VAL A 63 -24.70 -13.23 8.83
C VAL A 63 -25.03 -14.21 7.71
N ASP A 64 -25.37 -13.70 6.54
CA ASP A 64 -25.68 -14.53 5.37
C ASP A 64 -24.43 -15.12 4.72
N GLN A 65 -23.34 -14.35 4.67
CA GLN A 65 -22.10 -14.72 4.00
C GLN A 65 -20.87 -14.25 4.79
N ILE A 66 -19.78 -14.98 4.66
CA ILE A 66 -18.49 -14.64 5.24
C ILE A 66 -17.42 -14.69 4.16
N LEU A 67 -16.65 -13.59 4.03
CA LEU A 67 -15.47 -13.52 3.18
C LEU A 67 -14.20 -13.59 4.05
N LEU A 68 -13.41 -14.63 3.87
CA LEU A 68 -12.11 -14.77 4.53
C LEU A 68 -11.01 -14.19 3.65
N ALA A 69 -10.61 -12.96 3.95
CA ALA A 69 -9.55 -12.21 3.24
C ALA A 69 -8.33 -11.99 4.15
N THR A 70 -7.85 -13.04 4.81
CA THR A 70 -6.89 -13.00 5.92
C THR A 70 -5.42 -12.94 5.49
N GLY A 71 -5.16 -12.69 4.21
CA GLY A 71 -3.82 -12.53 3.64
C GLY A 71 -3.45 -13.63 2.64
N ARG A 72 -2.17 -13.66 2.31
CA ARG A 72 -1.58 -14.57 1.31
C ARG A 72 -0.29 -15.15 1.86
N ARG A 73 0.07 -16.32 1.35
CA ARG A 73 1.38 -16.95 1.58
C ARG A 73 1.90 -17.55 0.28
N PRO A 74 3.21 -17.72 0.12
CA PRO A 74 3.77 -18.39 -1.05
C PRO A 74 3.15 -19.78 -1.23
N HIS A 75 2.76 -20.11 -2.47
CA HIS A 75 2.19 -21.43 -2.79
C HIS A 75 3.29 -22.34 -3.34
N THR A 76 4.12 -22.87 -2.43
CA THR A 76 5.30 -23.71 -2.73
C THR A 76 5.09 -25.17 -2.38
N ILE A 77 4.01 -25.51 -1.67
CA ILE A 77 3.69 -26.88 -1.25
C ILE A 77 3.45 -27.76 -2.48
N GLY A 78 4.13 -28.92 -2.51
CA GLY A 78 3.96 -29.90 -3.58
C GLY A 78 4.81 -29.66 -4.83
N LEU A 79 5.63 -28.61 -4.87
CA LEU A 79 6.55 -28.34 -6.00
C LEU A 79 7.81 -29.19 -5.97
N GLY A 80 8.05 -29.94 -4.90
CA GLY A 80 9.25 -30.80 -4.76
C GLY A 80 10.55 -30.03 -4.53
N LEU A 81 10.45 -28.78 -4.03
CA LEU A 81 11.60 -27.90 -3.81
C LEU A 81 12.60 -28.50 -2.82
N GLU A 82 12.11 -29.21 -1.80
CA GLU A 82 12.94 -29.90 -0.80
C GLU A 82 13.80 -30.98 -1.46
N LYS A 83 13.24 -31.70 -2.45
CA LYS A 83 13.98 -32.74 -3.21
C LYS A 83 15.04 -32.13 -4.11
N ALA A 84 14.80 -30.93 -4.61
CA ALA A 84 15.76 -30.17 -5.41
C ALA A 84 16.79 -29.42 -4.54
N GLY A 85 16.65 -29.42 -3.23
CA GLY A 85 17.54 -28.73 -2.29
C GLY A 85 17.37 -27.20 -2.30
N VAL A 86 16.22 -26.69 -2.75
CA VAL A 86 15.95 -25.25 -2.77
C VAL A 86 15.62 -24.74 -1.37
N GLU A 87 16.31 -23.69 -0.94
CA GLU A 87 16.08 -23.07 0.35
C GLU A 87 14.81 -22.20 0.37
N MET A 88 14.03 -22.37 1.44
CA MET A 88 12.84 -21.55 1.74
C MET A 88 12.98 -20.87 3.10
N ASP A 89 12.20 -19.83 3.32
CA ASP A 89 12.07 -19.21 4.63
C ASP A 89 11.01 -19.91 5.50
N SER A 90 10.78 -19.38 6.71
CA SER A 90 9.82 -19.94 7.67
C SER A 90 8.36 -19.87 7.25
N VAL A 91 8.01 -19.02 6.26
CA VAL A 91 6.66 -18.92 5.71
C VAL A 91 6.50 -19.65 4.38
N GLY A 92 7.56 -20.33 3.90
CA GLY A 92 7.59 -21.12 2.68
C GLY A 92 7.95 -20.31 1.42
N ALA A 93 8.47 -19.08 1.55
CA ALA A 93 8.95 -18.32 0.41
C ALA A 93 10.31 -18.83 -0.07
N ILE A 94 10.50 -18.89 -1.37
CA ILE A 94 11.78 -19.27 -1.98
C ILE A 94 12.80 -18.14 -1.77
N LYS A 95 13.93 -18.46 -1.13
CA LYS A 95 15.02 -17.49 -0.94
C LYS A 95 15.76 -17.27 -2.25
N VAL A 96 15.97 -16.01 -2.59
CA VAL A 96 16.69 -15.61 -3.80
C VAL A 96 17.64 -14.45 -3.52
N ASP A 97 18.67 -14.33 -4.36
CA ASP A 97 19.57 -13.18 -4.40
C ASP A 97 18.97 -11.99 -5.19
N ALA A 98 19.75 -10.94 -5.41
CA ALA A 98 19.33 -9.74 -6.16
C ALA A 98 19.01 -10.02 -7.65
N HIS A 99 19.52 -11.11 -8.21
CA HIS A 99 19.25 -11.56 -9.57
C HIS A 99 18.19 -12.65 -9.65
N SER A 100 17.41 -12.83 -8.57
CA SER A 100 16.37 -13.86 -8.46
C SER A 100 16.88 -15.32 -8.54
N ARG A 101 18.18 -15.57 -8.25
CA ARG A 101 18.78 -16.91 -8.18
C ARG A 101 18.51 -17.53 -6.83
N THR A 102 18.18 -18.81 -6.83
CA THR A 102 18.14 -19.59 -5.61
C THR A 102 19.56 -20.10 -5.25
N ASN A 103 19.67 -20.83 -4.15
CA ASN A 103 20.89 -21.56 -3.81
C ASN A 103 21.24 -22.71 -4.78
N VAL A 104 20.30 -23.10 -5.67
CA VAL A 104 20.51 -24.10 -6.72
C VAL A 104 20.73 -23.39 -8.05
N ALA A 105 21.90 -23.53 -8.66
CA ALA A 105 22.37 -22.72 -9.78
C ALA A 105 21.45 -22.70 -11.02
N SER A 106 20.66 -23.76 -11.24
CA SER A 106 19.72 -23.87 -12.38
C SER A 106 18.30 -23.45 -12.03
N ILE A 107 18.03 -23.00 -10.79
CA ILE A 107 16.68 -22.66 -10.34
C ILE A 107 16.61 -21.19 -9.93
N PHE A 108 15.63 -20.50 -10.47
CA PHE A 108 15.34 -19.10 -10.23
C PHE A 108 13.90 -18.98 -9.73
N ALA A 109 13.60 -17.92 -8.98
CA ALA A 109 12.24 -17.62 -8.56
C ALA A 109 11.95 -16.12 -8.63
N VAL A 110 10.78 -15.75 -9.15
CA VAL A 110 10.32 -14.36 -9.30
C VAL A 110 8.88 -14.22 -8.80
N GLY A 111 8.50 -13.02 -8.41
CA GLY A 111 7.15 -12.69 -7.99
C GLY A 111 6.80 -13.24 -6.61
N ASP A 112 5.51 -13.48 -6.39
CA ASP A 112 4.89 -13.77 -5.08
C ASP A 112 5.50 -14.97 -4.36
N VAL A 113 6.07 -15.94 -5.06
CA VAL A 113 6.72 -17.10 -4.42
C VAL A 113 7.97 -16.73 -3.62
N THR A 114 8.56 -15.55 -3.89
CA THR A 114 9.72 -15.00 -3.15
C THR A 114 9.29 -14.12 -1.97
N ASN A 115 8.02 -13.77 -1.86
CA ASN A 115 7.41 -12.96 -0.80
C ASN A 115 8.14 -11.63 -0.52
N ARG A 116 8.76 -11.02 -1.54
CA ARG A 116 9.42 -9.70 -1.44
C ARG A 116 8.39 -8.59 -1.51
N VAL A 117 7.74 -8.40 -2.67
CA VAL A 117 6.64 -7.44 -2.89
C VAL A 117 5.60 -8.13 -3.76
N ASN A 118 4.43 -8.40 -3.20
CA ASN A 118 3.39 -9.21 -3.84
C ASN A 118 2.48 -8.36 -4.72
N LEU A 119 3.05 -7.88 -5.85
CA LEU A 119 2.38 -7.06 -6.86
C LEU A 119 2.69 -7.60 -8.26
N THR A 120 1.67 -7.72 -9.09
CA THR A 120 1.82 -8.18 -10.49
C THR A 120 2.88 -7.41 -11.28
N PRO A 121 2.96 -6.06 -11.25
CA PRO A 121 4.01 -5.32 -11.95
C PRO A 121 5.42 -5.64 -11.46
N VAL A 122 5.59 -5.96 -10.18
CA VAL A 122 6.87 -6.38 -9.62
C VAL A 122 7.27 -7.73 -10.18
N ALA A 123 6.37 -8.71 -10.18
CA ALA A 123 6.63 -10.03 -10.74
C ALA A 123 7.01 -9.95 -12.23
N ILE A 124 6.31 -9.12 -13.01
CA ILE A 124 6.62 -8.86 -14.43
C ILE A 124 8.02 -8.25 -14.59
N ARG A 125 8.33 -7.23 -13.77
CA ARG A 125 9.65 -6.56 -13.82
C ARG A 125 10.79 -7.49 -13.44
N GLU A 126 10.59 -8.34 -12.43
CA GLU A 126 11.56 -9.38 -12.06
C GLU A 126 11.73 -10.43 -13.15
N GLY A 127 10.64 -10.87 -13.79
CA GLY A 127 10.69 -11.80 -14.93
C GLY A 127 11.44 -11.23 -16.14
N HIS A 128 11.23 -9.95 -16.46
CA HIS A 128 11.99 -9.27 -17.49
C HIS A 128 13.48 -9.17 -17.15
N ALA A 129 13.81 -8.78 -15.91
CA ALA A 129 15.21 -8.70 -15.46
C ALA A 129 15.90 -10.08 -15.51
N PHE A 130 15.19 -11.14 -15.11
CA PHE A 130 15.67 -12.50 -15.25
C PHE A 130 15.99 -12.85 -16.72
N ALA A 131 15.06 -12.58 -17.64
CA ALA A 131 15.26 -12.87 -19.07
C ALA A 131 16.41 -12.05 -19.67
N ASP A 132 16.47 -10.76 -19.36
CA ASP A 132 17.55 -9.87 -19.80
C ASP A 132 18.92 -10.33 -19.29
N THR A 133 19.00 -10.78 -18.03
CA THR A 133 20.26 -11.23 -17.43
C THR A 133 20.69 -12.61 -17.93
N GLN A 134 19.76 -13.58 -18.01
CA GLN A 134 20.12 -14.95 -18.37
C GLN A 134 20.31 -15.15 -19.88
N PHE A 135 19.58 -14.41 -20.71
CA PHE A 135 19.52 -14.61 -22.15
C PHE A 135 19.84 -13.36 -22.97
N GLY A 136 19.69 -12.17 -22.38
CA GLY A 136 19.87 -10.90 -23.07
C GLY A 136 21.27 -10.29 -22.96
N GLY A 137 22.21 -10.92 -22.25
CA GLY A 137 23.57 -10.41 -22.04
C GLY A 137 23.65 -9.11 -21.23
N LYS A 138 22.62 -8.79 -20.45
CA LYS A 138 22.56 -7.60 -19.58
C LYS A 138 22.65 -8.02 -18.13
N ASP A 139 23.28 -7.21 -17.28
CA ASP A 139 23.27 -7.40 -15.82
C ASP A 139 22.20 -6.48 -15.21
N VAL A 140 21.02 -7.04 -14.92
CA VAL A 140 19.86 -6.28 -14.45
C VAL A 140 19.45 -6.72 -13.06
N VAL A 141 19.49 -5.78 -12.11
CA VAL A 141 18.96 -5.93 -10.75
C VAL A 141 17.70 -5.08 -10.58
N VAL A 142 16.64 -5.69 -10.04
CA VAL A 142 15.40 -4.98 -9.72
C VAL A 142 15.48 -4.40 -8.32
N THR A 143 15.32 -3.07 -8.23
CA THR A 143 15.17 -2.38 -6.93
C THR A 143 13.70 -2.39 -6.52
N HIS A 144 13.44 -2.73 -5.26
CA HIS A 144 12.08 -2.82 -4.68
C HIS A 144 11.72 -1.58 -3.85
N THR A 145 12.25 -0.41 -4.24
CA THR A 145 11.94 0.89 -3.61
C THR A 145 11.07 1.73 -4.53
N ASP A 146 10.33 2.65 -3.94
CA ASP A 146 9.51 3.64 -4.65
C ASP A 146 8.51 3.01 -5.64
N ILE A 147 7.92 1.88 -5.25
CA ILE A 147 6.94 1.15 -6.07
C ILE A 147 5.57 1.83 -5.91
N PRO A 148 5.00 2.41 -6.99
CA PRO A 148 3.64 2.91 -6.93
C PRO A 148 2.66 1.78 -6.60
N THR A 149 1.78 2.03 -5.66
CA THR A 149 0.83 1.03 -5.16
C THR A 149 -0.55 1.64 -5.07
N ALA A 150 -1.56 0.91 -5.51
CA ALA A 150 -2.96 1.27 -5.35
C ALA A 150 -3.70 0.25 -4.48
N VAL A 151 -4.67 0.74 -3.71
CA VAL A 151 -5.69 -0.09 -3.05
C VAL A 151 -7.04 0.35 -3.58
N PHE A 152 -7.73 -0.57 -4.23
CA PHE A 152 -8.99 -0.31 -4.92
C PHE A 152 -10.20 -0.39 -3.99
N THR A 153 -10.09 0.31 -2.86
CA THR A 153 -11.21 0.60 -1.97
C THR A 153 -12.07 1.73 -2.54
N THR A 154 -13.17 2.06 -1.89
CA THR A 154 -13.97 3.24 -2.21
C THR A 154 -14.06 4.10 -0.94
N PRO A 155 -13.34 5.25 -0.89
CA PRO A 155 -12.43 5.80 -1.90
C PRO A 155 -11.14 5.00 -2.08
N GLU A 156 -10.47 5.17 -3.24
CA GLU A 156 -9.20 4.51 -3.56
C GLU A 156 -8.04 5.09 -2.76
N ILE A 157 -6.98 4.29 -2.59
CA ILE A 157 -5.67 4.76 -2.14
C ILE A 157 -4.66 4.63 -3.27
N GLY A 158 -3.87 5.68 -3.46
CA GLY A 158 -2.66 5.67 -4.25
C GLY A 158 -1.47 6.11 -3.40
N THR A 159 -0.36 5.38 -3.48
CA THR A 159 0.84 5.70 -2.69
C THR A 159 2.11 5.37 -3.45
N VAL A 160 3.15 6.16 -3.22
CA VAL A 160 4.51 5.87 -3.71
C VAL A 160 5.52 6.44 -2.73
N GLY A 161 6.62 5.72 -2.53
CA GLY A 161 7.69 6.11 -1.61
C GLY A 161 7.39 5.79 -0.15
N MET A 162 8.02 6.54 0.76
CA MET A 162 8.00 6.30 2.20
C MET A 162 6.78 6.91 2.88
N SER A 163 6.17 6.18 3.80
CA SER A 163 5.25 6.78 4.77
C SER A 163 5.97 7.75 5.70
N GLU A 164 5.23 8.62 6.37
CA GLU A 164 5.81 9.52 7.38
C GLU A 164 6.59 8.75 8.44
N THR A 165 6.03 7.65 8.96
CA THR A 165 6.71 6.83 9.97
C THR A 165 8.06 6.32 9.48
N GLN A 166 8.12 5.76 8.27
CA GLN A 166 9.38 5.29 7.66
C GLN A 166 10.38 6.44 7.44
N ALA A 167 9.89 7.58 6.96
CA ALA A 167 10.75 8.74 6.76
C ALA A 167 11.35 9.25 8.07
N ARG A 168 10.56 9.34 9.14
CA ARG A 168 11.02 9.76 10.48
C ARG A 168 12.02 8.80 11.11
N GLU A 169 11.98 7.51 10.76
CA GLU A 169 12.97 6.53 11.20
C GLU A 169 14.33 6.71 10.48
N MET A 170 14.31 7.20 9.23
CA MET A 170 15.49 7.24 8.36
C MET A 170 16.13 8.64 8.22
N PHE A 171 15.36 9.70 8.40
CA PHE A 171 15.80 11.08 8.18
C PHE A 171 15.75 11.90 9.47
N ASP A 172 16.69 12.83 9.63
CA ASP A 172 16.75 13.68 10.83
C ASP A 172 15.69 14.79 10.81
N VAL A 173 15.35 15.29 9.64
CA VAL A 173 14.35 16.35 9.46
C VAL A 173 13.35 15.89 8.40
N VAL A 174 12.07 15.82 8.77
CA VAL A 174 10.98 15.44 7.87
C VAL A 174 9.92 16.52 7.88
N ASP A 175 9.63 17.07 6.71
CA ASP A 175 8.55 18.03 6.49
C ASP A 175 7.32 17.32 5.91
N ILE A 176 6.16 17.64 6.46
CA ILE A 176 4.88 17.09 6.05
C ILE A 176 4.03 18.20 5.44
N TYR A 177 3.53 17.92 4.25
CA TYR A 177 2.52 18.74 3.57
C TYR A 177 1.26 17.89 3.43
N LYS A 178 0.14 18.38 3.96
CA LYS A 178 -1.12 17.61 4.00
C LYS A 178 -2.31 18.52 3.75
N THR A 179 -3.24 18.08 2.92
CA THR A 179 -4.52 18.74 2.67
C THR A 179 -5.65 17.74 2.64
N SER A 180 -6.83 18.19 3.08
CA SER A 180 -8.07 17.43 2.92
C SER A 180 -9.16 18.37 2.43
N PHE A 181 -9.82 18.00 1.35
CA PHE A 181 -10.85 18.83 0.71
C PHE A 181 -11.99 17.97 0.16
N ARG A 182 -13.12 18.61 -0.11
CA ARG A 182 -14.22 17.97 -0.81
C ARG A 182 -14.04 18.22 -2.31
N PRO A 183 -13.92 17.18 -3.16
CA PRO A 183 -13.80 17.38 -4.60
C PRO A 183 -15.06 18.05 -5.16
N MET A 184 -14.91 18.85 -6.20
CA MET A 184 -16.02 19.61 -6.82
C MET A 184 -17.19 18.70 -7.22
N LYS A 185 -16.89 17.49 -7.73
CA LYS A 185 -17.87 16.48 -8.09
C LYS A 185 -18.74 16.04 -6.89
N ALA A 186 -18.15 15.89 -5.72
CA ALA A 186 -18.86 15.56 -4.47
C ALA A 186 -19.67 16.75 -3.96
N THR A 187 -19.14 17.97 -4.07
CA THR A 187 -19.86 19.20 -3.68
C THR A 187 -21.15 19.37 -4.47
N LEU A 188 -21.09 19.24 -5.78
CA LEU A 188 -22.26 19.41 -6.66
C LEU A 188 -23.31 18.31 -6.45
N SER A 189 -22.86 17.07 -6.20
CA SER A 189 -23.76 15.91 -5.97
C SER A 189 -24.27 15.78 -4.53
N GLY A 190 -23.85 16.67 -3.62
CA GLY A 190 -24.21 16.61 -2.19
C GLY A 190 -23.53 15.47 -1.41
N ARG A 191 -22.55 14.77 -2.00
CA ARG A 191 -21.78 13.72 -1.31
C ARG A 191 -20.81 14.32 -0.31
N THR A 192 -20.51 13.57 0.75
CA THR A 192 -19.66 14.03 1.87
C THR A 192 -18.22 13.55 1.76
N GLU A 193 -17.92 12.70 0.78
CA GLU A 193 -16.59 12.13 0.58
C GLU A 193 -15.51 13.21 0.47
N LYS A 194 -14.35 12.92 1.06
CA LYS A 194 -13.20 13.82 1.03
C LYS A 194 -12.03 13.16 0.32
N VAL A 195 -11.19 13.99 -0.28
CA VAL A 195 -9.86 13.62 -0.72
C VAL A 195 -8.88 14.03 0.36
N LEU A 196 -7.91 13.17 0.64
CA LEU A 196 -6.76 13.47 1.50
C LEU A 196 -5.50 13.27 0.66
N MET A 197 -4.63 14.28 0.63
CA MET A 197 -3.32 14.21 -0.02
C MET A 197 -2.22 14.59 0.96
N LYS A 198 -1.12 13.85 0.89
CA LYS A 198 0.03 14.03 1.76
C LYS A 198 1.32 13.87 0.98
N ILE A 199 2.25 14.80 1.17
CA ILE A 199 3.61 14.75 0.65
C ILE A 199 4.56 14.71 1.83
N VAL A 200 5.47 13.75 1.83
CA VAL A 200 6.54 13.56 2.82
C VAL A 200 7.84 14.01 2.19
N VAL A 201 8.57 14.92 2.83
CA VAL A 201 9.75 15.58 2.28
C VAL A 201 10.92 15.48 3.26
N ASP A 202 12.12 15.22 2.74
CA ASP A 202 13.36 15.41 3.51
C ASP A 202 13.61 16.90 3.73
N GLY A 203 13.47 17.36 4.96
CA GLY A 203 13.59 18.77 5.30
C GLY A 203 14.99 19.36 5.17
N LYS A 204 16.02 18.54 4.91
CA LYS A 204 17.39 18.99 4.64
C LYS A 204 17.67 19.18 3.15
N THR A 205 17.13 18.33 2.31
CA THR A 205 17.44 18.30 0.87
C THR A 205 16.28 18.72 -0.02
N ASP A 206 15.10 18.96 0.56
CA ASP A 206 13.84 19.24 -0.13
C ASP A 206 13.32 18.07 -0.99
N ARG A 207 13.96 16.89 -0.92
CA ARG A 207 13.57 15.72 -1.71
C ARG A 207 12.22 15.19 -1.27
N VAL A 208 11.34 14.93 -2.23
CA VAL A 208 10.08 14.20 -1.98
C VAL A 208 10.38 12.73 -1.71
N LEU A 209 10.08 12.28 -0.49
CA LEU A 209 10.31 10.91 -0.01
C LEU A 209 9.10 10.02 -0.26
N GLY A 210 7.90 10.58 -0.24
CA GLY A 210 6.68 9.84 -0.47
C GLY A 210 5.48 10.75 -0.75
N VAL A 211 4.51 10.20 -1.47
CA VAL A 211 3.23 10.84 -1.76
C VAL A 211 2.11 9.84 -1.53
N HIS A 212 1.09 10.26 -0.80
CA HIS A 212 -0.02 9.40 -0.38
C HIS A 212 -1.34 10.11 -0.64
N ILE A 213 -2.26 9.41 -1.28
CA ILE A 213 -3.55 9.96 -1.72
C ILE A 213 -4.67 8.99 -1.30
N LEU A 214 -5.70 9.52 -0.70
CA LEU A 214 -6.99 8.86 -0.50
C LEU A 214 -8.04 9.63 -1.28
N GLY A 215 -8.64 9.04 -2.30
CA GLY A 215 -9.63 9.69 -3.13
C GLY A 215 -9.85 8.99 -4.46
N HIS A 216 -10.77 9.53 -5.24
CA HIS A 216 -11.06 9.01 -6.57
C HIS A 216 -9.84 9.14 -7.49
N GLU A 217 -9.58 8.11 -8.30
CA GLU A 217 -8.45 8.04 -9.24
C GLU A 217 -7.06 8.13 -8.58
N ALA A 218 -6.97 7.82 -7.27
CA ALA A 218 -5.71 7.86 -6.54
C ALA A 218 -4.67 6.91 -7.13
N GLY A 219 -5.09 5.75 -7.67
CA GLY A 219 -4.21 4.80 -8.35
C GLY A 219 -3.55 5.38 -9.61
N GLU A 220 -4.32 6.10 -10.43
CA GLU A 220 -3.81 6.77 -11.65
C GLU A 220 -2.80 7.87 -11.29
N MET A 221 -3.11 8.67 -10.28
CA MET A 221 -2.18 9.69 -9.78
C MET A 221 -0.89 9.07 -9.24
N ALA A 222 -0.97 8.00 -8.44
CA ALA A 222 0.20 7.31 -7.89
C ALA A 222 1.12 6.75 -8.99
N GLN A 223 0.55 6.24 -10.10
CA GLN A 223 1.34 5.76 -11.23
C GLN A 223 2.21 6.88 -11.82
N LEU A 224 1.67 8.07 -12.03
CA LEU A 224 2.40 9.21 -12.58
C LEU A 224 3.40 9.78 -11.57
N LEU A 225 3.01 9.90 -10.29
CA LEU A 225 3.87 10.34 -9.20
C LEU A 225 5.07 9.41 -8.98
N GLY A 226 4.92 8.11 -9.30
CA GLY A 226 6.01 7.16 -9.30
C GLY A 226 7.20 7.59 -10.16
N ILE A 227 6.94 8.29 -11.26
CA ILE A 227 8.00 8.86 -12.13
C ILE A 227 8.74 9.98 -11.38
N ALA A 228 8.03 10.94 -10.79
CA ALA A 228 8.62 12.05 -10.06
C ALA A 228 9.45 11.58 -8.85
N VAL A 229 8.92 10.67 -8.03
CA VAL A 229 9.63 10.12 -6.87
C VAL A 229 10.88 9.33 -7.31
N LYS A 230 10.76 8.53 -8.37
CA LYS A 230 11.88 7.77 -8.96
C LYS A 230 13.00 8.68 -9.48
N LEU A 231 12.65 9.82 -10.04
CA LEU A 231 13.58 10.86 -10.50
C LEU A 231 14.12 11.71 -9.35
N ARG A 232 13.69 11.44 -8.10
CA ARG A 232 14.10 12.19 -6.89
C ARG A 232 13.73 13.68 -6.96
N ALA A 233 12.55 13.99 -7.50
CA ALA A 233 12.03 15.35 -7.54
C ALA A 233 12.01 15.98 -6.14
N ASN A 234 12.27 17.28 -6.09
CA ASN A 234 12.19 18.08 -4.88
C ASN A 234 10.80 18.68 -4.71
N LYS A 235 10.47 19.12 -3.51
CA LYS A 235 9.20 19.81 -3.25
C LYS A 235 9.09 21.10 -4.08
N ALA A 236 10.21 21.79 -4.29
CA ALA A 236 10.30 22.95 -5.17
C ALA A 236 9.90 22.65 -6.62
N ASP A 237 10.19 21.44 -7.13
CA ASP A 237 9.78 21.02 -8.49
C ASP A 237 8.24 20.88 -8.56
N PHE A 238 7.62 20.36 -7.50
CA PHE A 238 6.15 20.29 -7.39
C PHE A 238 5.56 21.70 -7.38
N ASP A 239 6.12 22.61 -6.57
CA ASP A 239 5.64 24.00 -6.43
C ASP A 239 5.83 24.84 -7.70
N ALA A 240 6.81 24.50 -8.54
CA ALA A 240 7.07 25.16 -9.81
C ALA A 240 6.22 24.61 -10.98
N THR A 241 5.58 23.45 -10.77
CA THR A 241 4.75 22.81 -11.81
C THR A 241 3.42 23.53 -11.94
N PHE A 242 3.00 23.82 -13.20
CA PHE A 242 1.69 24.39 -13.44
C PHE A 242 0.55 23.42 -13.12
N ALA A 243 -0.44 23.91 -12.39
CA ALA A 243 -1.66 23.16 -12.08
C ALA A 243 -2.55 23.00 -13.32
N VAL A 244 -3.22 21.85 -13.42
CA VAL A 244 -4.31 21.64 -14.37
C VAL A 244 -5.64 21.89 -13.66
N HIS A 245 -6.22 23.07 -13.89
CA HIS A 245 -7.48 23.44 -13.24
C HIS A 245 -8.71 23.20 -14.16
N PRO A 246 -9.82 22.65 -13.64
CA PRO A 246 -10.02 22.11 -12.28
C PRO A 246 -9.77 20.60 -12.23
N THR A 247 -8.83 20.16 -11.40
CA THR A 247 -8.59 18.75 -11.11
C THR A 247 -8.29 18.53 -9.62
N ALA A 248 -8.45 17.29 -9.11
CA ALA A 248 -8.01 16.99 -7.76
C ALA A 248 -6.46 16.95 -7.67
N ALA A 249 -5.79 16.53 -8.74
CA ALA A 249 -4.33 16.41 -8.78
C ALA A 249 -3.60 17.75 -8.65
N GLU A 250 -4.24 18.89 -8.98
CA GLU A 250 -3.64 20.22 -8.83
C GLU A 250 -3.24 20.54 -7.38
N GLU A 251 -3.92 19.93 -6.40
CA GLU A 251 -3.58 20.12 -4.99
C GLU A 251 -2.15 19.68 -4.67
N LEU A 252 -1.61 18.70 -5.37
CA LEU A 252 -0.23 18.24 -5.17
C LEU A 252 0.82 19.31 -5.54
N VAL A 253 0.51 20.21 -6.46
CA VAL A 253 1.41 21.28 -6.91
C VAL A 253 1.05 22.65 -6.32
N THR A 254 -0.10 22.76 -5.66
CA THR A 254 -0.54 23.98 -4.96
C THR A 254 -0.37 23.89 -3.43
N LEU A 255 -0.04 22.71 -2.90
CA LEU A 255 0.17 22.44 -1.48
C LEU A 255 1.52 23.01 -1.00
N ARG A 256 1.59 24.33 -0.83
CA ARG A 256 2.84 25.06 -0.51
C ARG A 256 3.09 25.26 0.97
N THR A 257 2.04 25.19 1.80
CA THR A 257 2.17 25.41 3.24
C THR A 257 2.53 24.09 3.94
N ARG A 258 3.69 24.06 4.56
CA ARG A 258 4.09 22.93 5.40
C ARG A 258 3.14 22.80 6.59
N THR A 259 2.61 21.60 6.78
CA THR A 259 1.68 21.27 7.89
C THR A 259 2.45 21.03 9.18
N GLU A 260 3.52 20.23 9.11
CA GLU A 260 4.32 19.82 10.26
C GLU A 260 5.80 19.69 9.89
N ARG A 261 6.69 19.85 10.87
CA ARG A 261 8.11 19.51 10.79
C ARG A 261 8.47 18.63 11.96
N HIS A 262 9.11 17.53 11.67
CA HIS A 262 9.67 16.61 12.67
C HIS A 262 11.19 16.68 12.61
N GLU A 263 11.80 16.90 13.75
CA GLU A 263 13.26 16.89 13.91
C GLU A 263 13.63 15.82 14.91
N ARG A 264 14.61 14.98 14.55
CA ARG A 264 15.13 13.97 15.48
C ARG A 264 15.91 14.69 16.57
N PRO A 265 15.62 14.45 17.85
CA PRO A 265 16.46 14.97 18.93
C PRO A 265 17.91 14.55 18.73
N LEU A 266 18.85 15.51 18.94
CA LEU A 266 20.29 15.29 18.90
C LEU A 266 20.73 14.31 19.99
#